data_1f5027e8f71be81fd40c9602e12c9594
#
_entry.id   1f5027e8f71be81fd40c9602e12c9594
#
_cell.length_a   1.000
_cell.length_b   1.000
_cell.length_c   1.000
_cell.angle_alpha   90.00
_cell.angle_beta   90.00
_cell.angle_gamma   90.00
#
_symmetry.space_group_name_H-M   'P 1'
#
loop_
_entity.id
_entity.type
_entity.pdbx_description
1 polymer ?
#
loop_
_entity_poly.entity_id
_entity_poly.type
_entity_poly.pdbx_seq_one_letter_code
_entity_poly.pdbx_strand_id
1 'polypeptide(L)'
;MALCAVASTAAFAQTSFTLTGNISEEHNGKTVYLVLLDGREKIDSTVVTSGKVSLKANLDTDARPGALMIDGRRRANFIIENGAAVINEDGVVSGTPLNDISEATAKKVDDAYTRYKNEYRAIMTDTTLTDEAKKNLLEVKYEEVIGQLDTIILNVYQENKTNPVGYMFFSQLAEGMTIAEIDSLLDGAAQWIKDSKMVGNIKHIAQSLEITAEGKMFTDFAVKMSNGKTVRLSDYVGKGDYVVLDFFASWCGPCMREMPTIRAIYDKYEGKGLKVIGLAVWDDPADTRRCVEEKQLPWTIIDNAQEVPGDIYGVQGIPHLIIFAPDGTIHKRGLRGDELIAEIDRLMNK
;
A
#
# COMPACT_ATOMS: atom_id res chain seq x y z
N MET A 1 -6.01 -12.30 -61.30
CA MET A 1 -6.48 -11.40 -60.22
C MET A 1 -5.51 -11.54 -59.07
N ALA A 2 -4.62 -10.57 -58.91
CA ALA A 2 -3.66 -10.53 -57.81
C ALA A 2 -4.29 -9.76 -56.65
N LEU A 3 -4.50 -10.43 -55.51
CA LEU A 3 -4.89 -9.78 -54.28
C LEU A 3 -3.67 -9.05 -53.68
N CYS A 4 -3.66 -7.73 -53.75
CA CYS A 4 -2.72 -6.90 -52.95
C CYS A 4 -3.26 -6.93 -51.50
N ALA A 5 -2.57 -7.66 -50.63
CA ALA A 5 -2.73 -7.53 -49.20
C ALA A 5 -2.09 -6.18 -48.76
N VAL A 6 -2.94 -5.20 -48.43
CA VAL A 6 -2.50 -3.96 -47.79
C VAL A 6 -2.24 -4.32 -46.33
N ALA A 7 -0.97 -4.52 -45.99
CA ALA A 7 -0.52 -4.56 -44.59
C ALA A 7 -0.64 -3.14 -44.02
N SER A 8 -1.68 -2.88 -43.26
CA SER A 8 -1.75 -1.68 -42.41
C SER A 8 -0.70 -1.80 -41.30
N THR A 9 0.46 -1.17 -41.52
CA THR A 9 1.38 -0.92 -40.42
C THR A 9 0.68 0.06 -39.47
N ALA A 10 0.26 -0.41 -38.31
CA ALA A 10 -0.12 0.47 -37.22
C ALA A 10 1.13 1.31 -36.90
N ALA A 11 1.10 2.58 -37.26
CA ALA A 11 2.11 3.52 -36.82
C ALA A 11 1.90 3.68 -35.32
N PHE A 12 2.81 3.15 -34.52
CA PHE A 12 2.84 3.46 -33.10
C PHE A 12 3.07 4.97 -32.94
N ALA A 13 2.26 5.63 -32.16
CA ALA A 13 2.44 7.04 -31.86
C ALA A 13 3.75 7.19 -31.08
N GLN A 14 4.70 7.93 -31.63
CA GLN A 14 5.97 8.21 -30.96
C GLN A 14 5.73 9.32 -29.92
N THR A 15 6.06 9.06 -28.65
CA THR A 15 5.96 10.04 -27.57
C THR A 15 7.29 10.76 -27.42
N SER A 16 7.31 12.08 -27.59
CA SER A 16 8.46 12.96 -27.30
C SER A 16 8.11 13.87 -26.12
N PHE A 17 8.81 13.69 -25.00
CA PHE A 17 8.57 14.36 -23.73
C PHE A 17 9.81 15.06 -23.23
N THR A 18 9.64 16.24 -22.64
CA THR A 18 10.67 16.92 -21.87
C THR A 18 10.14 17.30 -20.50
N LEU A 19 10.96 17.12 -19.47
CA LEU A 19 10.68 17.55 -18.10
C LEU A 19 11.76 18.54 -17.69
N THR A 20 11.35 19.76 -17.36
CA THR A 20 12.26 20.80 -16.85
C THR A 20 11.68 21.42 -15.58
N GLY A 21 12.50 22.00 -14.76
CA GLY A 21 12.01 22.75 -13.59
C GLY A 21 12.95 22.73 -12.40
N ASN A 22 12.39 23.04 -11.24
CA ASN A 22 13.16 23.17 -10.01
C ASN A 22 12.73 22.08 -9.02
N ILE A 23 13.73 21.52 -8.35
CA ILE A 23 13.58 20.68 -7.17
C ILE A 23 14.42 21.27 -6.05
N SER A 24 14.28 20.77 -4.81
CA SER A 24 15.04 21.30 -3.68
C SER A 24 16.56 21.31 -3.95
N GLU A 25 17.23 22.41 -3.59
CA GLU A 25 18.70 22.53 -3.71
C GLU A 25 19.46 21.53 -2.82
N GLU A 26 18.82 20.93 -1.83
CA GLU A 26 19.40 19.83 -1.05
C GLU A 26 19.81 18.61 -1.89
N HIS A 27 19.30 18.55 -3.11
CA HIS A 27 19.62 17.51 -4.09
C HIS A 27 20.76 17.90 -5.05
N ASN A 28 21.38 19.06 -4.89
CA ASN A 28 22.51 19.47 -5.71
C ASN A 28 23.64 18.44 -5.71
N GLY A 29 24.17 18.13 -6.90
CA GLY A 29 25.18 17.10 -7.10
C GLY A 29 24.65 15.65 -7.15
N LYS A 30 23.39 15.42 -6.84
CA LYS A 30 22.78 14.08 -6.94
C LYS A 30 22.30 13.79 -8.35
N THR A 31 22.39 12.51 -8.75
CA THR A 31 21.82 12.05 -10.02
C THR A 31 20.34 11.76 -9.83
N VAL A 32 19.52 12.34 -10.68
CA VAL A 32 18.09 12.04 -10.79
C VAL A 32 17.83 11.20 -12.04
N TYR A 33 16.86 10.31 -11.95
CA TYR A 33 16.49 9.39 -13.03
C TYR A 33 15.01 9.59 -13.39
N LEU A 34 14.75 9.70 -14.69
CA LEU A 34 13.43 9.52 -15.26
C LEU A 34 13.20 8.03 -15.49
N VAL A 35 12.13 7.48 -14.90
CA VAL A 35 11.83 6.06 -15.01
C VAL A 35 10.39 5.83 -15.44
N LEU A 36 10.13 4.74 -16.19
CA LEU A 36 8.77 4.21 -16.34
C LEU A 36 8.34 3.53 -15.04
N LEU A 37 7.12 3.78 -14.58
CA LEU A 37 6.62 3.16 -13.34
C LEU A 37 6.38 1.66 -13.51
N ASP A 38 5.86 1.24 -14.65
CA ASP A 38 5.68 -0.17 -14.96
C ASP A 38 7.01 -0.76 -15.44
N GLY A 39 7.65 -1.56 -14.56
CA GLY A 39 8.94 -2.20 -14.84
C GLY A 39 10.17 -1.46 -14.30
N ARG A 40 10.05 -0.21 -13.84
CA ARG A 40 11.15 0.63 -13.32
C ARG A 40 12.31 0.81 -14.30
N GLU A 41 12.02 0.85 -15.60
CA GLU A 41 12.99 1.11 -16.64
C GLU A 41 13.48 2.55 -16.55
N LYS A 42 14.81 2.76 -16.53
CA LYS A 42 15.45 4.07 -16.56
C LYS A 42 15.50 4.57 -18.00
N ILE A 43 14.88 5.72 -18.26
CA ILE A 43 14.80 6.33 -19.60
C ILE A 43 15.89 7.38 -19.80
N ASP A 44 16.10 8.23 -18.77
CA ASP A 44 17.07 9.32 -18.82
C ASP A 44 17.58 9.67 -17.42
N SER A 45 18.67 10.43 -17.36
CA SER A 45 19.21 10.91 -16.09
C SER A 45 19.93 12.24 -16.25
N THR A 46 19.94 13.04 -15.19
CA THR A 46 20.71 14.29 -15.11
C THR A 46 21.24 14.49 -13.70
N VAL A 47 22.23 15.35 -13.55
CA VAL A 47 22.72 15.79 -12.24
C VAL A 47 22.05 17.11 -11.88
N VAL A 48 21.51 17.20 -10.68
CA VAL A 48 20.89 18.42 -10.17
C VAL A 48 21.96 19.52 -10.01
N THR A 49 21.69 20.67 -10.59
CA THR A 49 22.58 21.84 -10.50
C THR A 49 21.75 23.08 -10.19
N SER A 50 22.03 23.74 -9.07
CA SER A 50 21.26 24.90 -8.56
C SER A 50 19.75 24.60 -8.51
N GLY A 51 19.40 23.43 -7.99
CA GLY A 51 18.02 22.96 -7.88
C GLY A 51 17.34 22.61 -9.23
N LYS A 52 18.02 22.72 -10.36
CA LYS A 52 17.43 22.55 -11.69
C LYS A 52 17.61 21.14 -12.22
N VAL A 53 16.58 20.67 -12.93
CA VAL A 53 16.57 19.40 -13.68
C VAL A 53 16.11 19.62 -15.11
N SER A 54 16.66 18.82 -16.03
CA SER A 54 16.20 18.74 -17.42
C SER A 54 16.38 17.31 -17.90
N LEU A 55 15.28 16.65 -18.26
CA LEU A 55 15.19 15.25 -18.65
C LEU A 55 14.35 15.12 -19.92
N LYS A 56 14.61 14.06 -20.70
CA LYS A 56 13.90 13.79 -21.94
C LYS A 56 13.49 12.33 -22.03
N ALA A 57 12.39 12.07 -22.71
CA ALA A 57 11.99 10.71 -23.09
C ALA A 57 11.52 10.69 -24.55
N ASN A 58 11.95 9.67 -25.28
CA ASN A 58 11.37 9.32 -26.56
C ASN A 58 10.93 7.86 -26.47
N LEU A 59 9.64 7.63 -26.56
CA LEU A 59 9.04 6.29 -26.45
C LEU A 59 8.40 5.92 -27.78
N ASP A 60 8.58 4.68 -28.20
CA ASP A 60 7.89 4.09 -29.38
C ASP A 60 6.48 3.57 -28.99
N THR A 61 5.85 4.24 -28.03
CA THR A 61 4.53 3.90 -27.49
C THR A 61 3.75 5.17 -27.17
N ASP A 62 2.45 5.03 -26.94
CA ASP A 62 1.61 6.06 -26.34
C ASP A 62 2.12 6.48 -24.94
N ALA A 63 1.50 7.52 -24.38
CA ALA A 63 1.80 8.02 -23.04
C ALA A 63 1.87 6.91 -21.99
N ARG A 64 2.80 7.03 -21.05
CA ARG A 64 3.06 6.05 -19.98
C ARG A 64 3.21 6.73 -18.61
N PRO A 65 2.85 6.05 -17.52
CA PRO A 65 3.15 6.54 -16.17
C PRO A 65 4.65 6.53 -15.93
N GLY A 66 5.17 7.65 -15.44
CA GLY A 66 6.57 7.87 -15.12
C GLY A 66 6.82 8.38 -13.72
N ALA A 67 8.06 8.36 -13.29
CA ALA A 67 8.47 8.92 -12.02
C ALA A 67 9.87 9.56 -12.09
N LEU A 68 10.10 10.53 -11.20
CA LEU A 68 11.41 11.06 -10.89
C LEU A 68 11.96 10.32 -9.65
N MET A 69 13.14 9.71 -9.80
CA MET A 69 13.82 8.98 -8.73
C MET A 69 15.11 9.69 -8.33
N ILE A 70 15.34 9.83 -7.03
CA ILE A 70 16.56 10.38 -6.43
C ILE A 70 17.01 9.45 -5.29
N ASP A 71 18.26 9.03 -5.28
CA ASP A 71 18.83 8.13 -4.25
C ASP A 71 17.97 6.86 -4.03
N GLY A 72 17.41 6.29 -5.10
CA GLY A 72 16.54 5.12 -5.03
C GLY A 72 15.13 5.40 -4.51
N ARG A 73 14.82 6.64 -4.13
CA ARG A 73 13.50 7.05 -3.64
C ARG A 73 12.72 7.80 -4.71
N ARG A 74 11.43 7.56 -4.74
CA ARG A 74 10.51 8.26 -5.65
C ARG A 74 10.22 9.66 -5.11
N ARG A 75 10.48 10.69 -5.96
CA ARG A 75 10.27 12.10 -5.63
C ARG A 75 8.96 12.64 -6.21
N ALA A 76 8.62 12.25 -7.43
CA ALA A 76 7.41 12.66 -8.12
C ALA A 76 6.88 11.54 -9.01
N ASN A 77 5.56 11.48 -9.18
CA ASN A 77 4.89 10.69 -10.20
C ASN A 77 4.29 11.65 -11.22
N PHE A 78 4.33 11.28 -12.48
CA PHE A 78 3.76 12.06 -13.57
C PHE A 78 3.53 11.18 -14.81
N ILE A 79 3.07 11.79 -15.88
CA ILE A 79 2.82 11.11 -17.13
C ILE A 79 3.84 11.55 -18.16
N ILE A 80 4.52 10.59 -18.77
CA ILE A 80 5.37 10.79 -19.93
C ILE A 80 4.44 10.76 -21.15
N GLU A 81 4.15 11.95 -21.69
CA GLU A 81 3.29 12.19 -22.84
C GLU A 81 3.93 13.21 -23.78
N ASN A 82 3.39 13.41 -24.97
CA ASN A 82 3.94 14.41 -25.91
C ASN A 82 3.87 15.82 -25.31
N GLY A 83 5.00 16.51 -25.29
CA GLY A 83 5.09 17.91 -24.88
C GLY A 83 6.20 18.22 -23.89
N ALA A 84 6.13 19.44 -23.36
CA ALA A 84 7.09 19.97 -22.39
C ALA A 84 6.38 20.20 -21.06
N ALA A 85 6.69 19.34 -20.08
CA ALA A 85 6.20 19.45 -18.72
C ALA A 85 7.18 20.21 -17.82
N VAL A 86 6.64 20.79 -16.76
CA VAL A 86 7.42 21.51 -15.75
C VAL A 86 7.19 20.86 -14.38
N ILE A 87 8.27 20.63 -13.64
CA ILE A 87 8.22 20.18 -12.25
C ILE A 87 8.56 21.34 -11.31
N ASN A 88 7.81 21.49 -10.21
CA ASN A 88 8.10 22.44 -9.14
C ASN A 88 8.82 21.79 -7.95
N GLU A 89 9.20 22.60 -6.95
CA GLU A 89 9.92 22.14 -5.75
C GLU A 89 9.12 21.15 -4.91
N ASP A 90 7.80 21.18 -4.96
CA ASP A 90 6.91 20.22 -4.26
C ASP A 90 6.81 18.87 -4.99
N GLY A 91 7.37 18.78 -6.20
CA GLY A 91 7.30 17.58 -7.04
C GLY A 91 6.03 17.47 -7.88
N VAL A 92 5.27 18.56 -8.00
CA VAL A 92 4.11 18.64 -8.88
C VAL A 92 4.57 18.85 -10.31
N VAL A 93 4.01 18.07 -11.24
CA VAL A 93 4.31 18.15 -12.68
C VAL A 93 3.06 18.60 -13.42
N SER A 94 3.22 19.63 -14.28
CA SER A 94 2.15 20.24 -15.07
C SER A 94 2.65 20.70 -16.45
N GLY A 95 1.74 21.28 -17.25
CA GLY A 95 2.05 21.87 -18.56
C GLY A 95 1.85 20.92 -19.74
N THR A 96 1.30 19.72 -19.48
CA THR A 96 0.84 18.81 -20.54
C THR A 96 -0.54 18.24 -20.15
N PRO A 97 -1.40 17.85 -21.12
CA PRO A 97 -2.81 17.60 -20.86
C PRO A 97 -3.11 16.58 -19.76
N LEU A 98 -2.43 15.43 -19.74
CA LEU A 98 -2.70 14.38 -18.73
C LEU A 98 -2.07 14.72 -17.37
N ASN A 99 -0.94 15.42 -17.35
CA ASN A 99 -0.34 15.93 -16.12
C ASN A 99 -1.23 17.00 -15.49
N ASP A 100 -1.81 17.90 -16.30
CA ASP A 100 -2.72 18.93 -15.81
C ASP A 100 -4.02 18.33 -15.20
N ILE A 101 -4.55 17.23 -15.78
CA ILE A 101 -5.66 16.48 -15.19
C ILE A 101 -5.25 15.89 -13.82
N SER A 102 -4.06 15.31 -13.75
CA SER A 102 -3.55 14.72 -12.50
C SER A 102 -3.34 15.77 -11.41
N GLU A 103 -2.76 16.93 -11.77
CA GLU A 103 -2.59 18.07 -10.86
C GLU A 103 -3.94 18.62 -10.37
N ALA A 104 -4.87 18.87 -11.29
CA ALA A 104 -6.20 19.36 -10.94
C ALA A 104 -6.95 18.41 -10.02
N THR A 105 -6.75 17.08 -10.19
CA THR A 105 -7.32 16.07 -9.30
C THR A 105 -6.65 16.09 -7.93
N ALA A 106 -5.33 16.12 -7.87
CA ALA A 106 -4.58 16.22 -6.62
C ALA A 106 -5.00 17.45 -5.81
N LYS A 107 -5.21 18.58 -6.49
CA LYS A 107 -5.71 19.80 -5.84
C LYS A 107 -7.11 19.62 -5.26
N LYS A 108 -8.05 18.99 -5.96
CA LYS A 108 -9.40 18.70 -5.43
C LYS A 108 -9.34 17.83 -4.18
N VAL A 109 -8.45 16.83 -4.18
CA VAL A 109 -8.19 15.94 -3.03
C VAL A 109 -7.63 16.75 -1.86
N ASP A 110 -6.61 17.57 -2.08
CA ASP A 110 -6.00 18.41 -1.02
C ASP A 110 -6.99 19.43 -0.45
N ASP A 111 -7.80 20.05 -1.30
CA ASP A 111 -8.86 20.98 -0.88
C ASP A 111 -9.89 20.28 0.03
N ALA A 112 -10.27 19.03 -0.28
CA ALA A 112 -11.18 18.25 0.55
C ALA A 112 -10.56 17.90 1.91
N TYR A 113 -9.31 17.42 1.93
CA TYR A 113 -8.58 17.18 3.17
C TYR A 113 -8.36 18.45 4.00
N THR A 114 -8.07 19.56 3.37
CA THR A 114 -7.85 20.83 4.07
C THR A 114 -9.13 21.31 4.74
N ARG A 115 -10.30 21.17 4.08
CA ARG A 115 -11.61 21.44 4.73
C ARG A 115 -11.82 20.54 5.94
N TYR A 116 -11.62 19.23 5.78
CA TYR A 116 -11.75 18.28 6.89
C TYR A 116 -10.81 18.59 8.06
N LYS A 117 -9.53 18.91 7.81
CA LYS A 117 -8.59 19.30 8.87
C LYS A 117 -9.05 20.55 9.64
N ASN A 118 -9.66 21.51 8.95
CA ASN A 118 -10.19 22.72 9.59
C ASN A 118 -11.44 22.41 10.43
N GLU A 119 -12.36 21.58 9.92
CA GLU A 119 -13.53 21.09 10.67
C GLU A 119 -13.10 20.27 11.88
N TYR A 120 -12.17 19.33 11.70
CA TYR A 120 -11.59 18.54 12.80
C TYR A 120 -11.05 19.44 13.90
N ARG A 121 -10.24 20.44 13.54
CA ARG A 121 -9.66 21.38 14.52
C ARG A 121 -10.75 22.17 15.24
N ALA A 122 -11.76 22.64 14.52
CA ALA A 122 -12.88 23.39 15.10
C ALA A 122 -13.65 22.52 16.12
N ILE A 123 -13.97 21.27 15.78
CA ILE A 123 -14.66 20.33 16.67
C ILE A 123 -13.82 20.04 17.91
N MET A 124 -12.52 19.77 17.74
CA MET A 124 -11.63 19.45 18.87
C MET A 124 -11.46 20.60 19.85
N THR A 125 -11.48 21.85 19.36
CA THR A 125 -11.32 23.05 20.19
C THR A 125 -12.63 23.60 20.75
N ASP A 126 -13.79 23.05 20.32
CA ASP A 126 -15.10 23.49 20.83
C ASP A 126 -15.28 23.01 22.28
N THR A 127 -15.34 23.98 23.20
CA THR A 127 -15.53 23.73 24.63
C THR A 127 -17.00 23.49 25.02
N THR A 128 -17.95 23.66 24.11
CA THR A 128 -19.39 23.42 24.36
C THR A 128 -19.80 21.98 24.12
N LEU A 129 -18.98 21.21 23.38
CA LEU A 129 -19.22 19.81 23.06
C LEU A 129 -18.62 18.87 24.13
N THR A 130 -19.35 17.83 24.49
CA THR A 130 -18.81 16.72 25.25
C THR A 130 -17.85 15.87 24.40
N ASP A 131 -16.97 15.09 25.05
CA ASP A 131 -16.03 14.21 24.31
C ASP A 131 -16.75 13.19 23.43
N GLU A 132 -17.89 12.66 23.90
CA GLU A 132 -18.74 11.75 23.12
C GLU A 132 -19.35 12.43 21.90
N ALA A 133 -19.86 13.67 22.05
CA ALA A 133 -20.39 14.45 20.95
C ALA A 133 -19.31 14.78 19.92
N LYS A 134 -18.10 15.13 20.37
CA LYS A 134 -16.93 15.33 19.47
C LYS A 134 -16.62 14.07 18.69
N LYS A 135 -16.53 12.91 19.36
CA LYS A 135 -16.24 11.62 18.71
C LYS A 135 -17.26 11.32 17.62
N ASN A 136 -18.55 11.39 17.93
CA ASN A 136 -19.62 11.10 16.96
C ASN A 136 -19.59 12.08 15.76
N LEU A 137 -19.35 13.37 16.03
CA LEU A 137 -19.29 14.37 14.95
C LEU A 137 -18.07 14.19 14.06
N LEU A 138 -16.91 13.83 14.63
CA LEU A 138 -15.69 13.53 13.87
C LEU A 138 -15.86 12.29 13.00
N GLU A 139 -16.54 11.25 13.47
CA GLU A 139 -16.86 10.05 12.71
C GLU A 139 -17.70 10.41 11.47
N VAL A 140 -18.79 11.17 11.65
CA VAL A 140 -19.61 11.65 10.53
C VAL A 140 -18.79 12.47 9.53
N LYS A 141 -17.96 13.41 10.02
CA LYS A 141 -17.12 14.25 9.14
C LYS A 141 -16.05 13.46 8.40
N TYR A 142 -15.52 12.42 9.03
CA TYR A 142 -14.58 11.51 8.39
C TYR A 142 -15.25 10.72 7.25
N GLU A 143 -16.44 10.17 7.48
CA GLU A 143 -17.21 9.47 6.44
C GLU A 143 -17.56 10.41 5.27
N GLU A 144 -17.97 11.65 5.56
CA GLU A 144 -18.26 12.65 4.54
C GLU A 144 -17.04 12.93 3.64
N VAL A 145 -15.85 13.14 4.21
CA VAL A 145 -14.66 13.43 3.42
C VAL A 145 -14.21 12.21 2.62
N ILE A 146 -14.25 11.01 3.20
CA ILE A 146 -13.92 9.76 2.47
C ILE A 146 -14.84 9.58 1.27
N GLY A 147 -16.17 9.72 1.44
CA GLY A 147 -17.11 9.61 0.32
C GLY A 147 -16.90 10.68 -0.77
N GLN A 148 -16.47 11.89 -0.40
CA GLN A 148 -16.07 12.92 -1.37
C GLN A 148 -14.81 12.53 -2.14
N LEU A 149 -13.79 12.00 -1.46
CA LEU A 149 -12.54 11.56 -2.08
C LEU A 149 -12.78 10.40 -3.04
N ASP A 150 -13.54 9.39 -2.62
CA ASP A 150 -13.90 8.25 -3.45
C ASP A 150 -14.62 8.70 -4.72
N THR A 151 -15.54 9.66 -4.60
CA THR A 151 -16.25 10.23 -5.74
C THR A 151 -15.30 10.95 -6.70
N ILE A 152 -14.37 11.76 -6.19
CA ILE A 152 -13.39 12.48 -7.01
C ILE A 152 -12.51 11.49 -7.78
N ILE A 153 -12.00 10.48 -7.09
CA ILE A 153 -11.07 9.50 -7.67
C ILE A 153 -11.81 8.58 -8.67
N LEU A 154 -13.01 8.14 -8.32
CA LEU A 154 -13.81 7.31 -9.22
C LEU A 154 -14.15 8.04 -10.53
N ASN A 155 -14.58 9.30 -10.45
CA ASN A 155 -14.92 10.09 -11.64
C ASN A 155 -13.70 10.27 -12.55
N VAL A 156 -12.55 10.67 -12.00
CA VAL A 156 -11.33 10.84 -12.80
C VAL A 156 -10.86 9.52 -13.41
N TYR A 157 -10.99 8.41 -12.68
CA TYR A 157 -10.68 7.08 -13.21
C TYR A 157 -11.60 6.72 -14.38
N GLN A 158 -12.92 6.85 -14.24
CA GLN A 158 -13.90 6.49 -15.27
C GLN A 158 -13.69 7.28 -16.57
N GLU A 159 -13.36 8.58 -16.46
CA GLU A 159 -13.05 9.44 -17.61
C GLU A 159 -11.71 9.07 -18.27
N ASN A 160 -10.80 8.45 -17.53
CA ASN A 160 -9.42 8.21 -17.95
C ASN A 160 -8.99 6.75 -17.95
N LYS A 161 -9.88 5.78 -17.83
CA LYS A 161 -9.53 4.35 -17.69
C LYS A 161 -8.80 3.74 -18.90
N THR A 162 -8.65 4.49 -19.99
CA THR A 162 -7.90 4.06 -21.18
C THR A 162 -6.52 4.72 -21.30
N ASN A 163 -6.15 5.63 -20.39
CA ASN A 163 -4.90 6.39 -20.42
C ASN A 163 -4.14 6.34 -19.07
N PRO A 164 -2.91 6.85 -18.99
CA PRO A 164 -2.09 6.79 -17.76
C PRO A 164 -2.68 7.47 -16.52
N VAL A 165 -3.59 8.43 -16.65
CA VAL A 165 -4.28 9.02 -15.50
C VAL A 165 -5.10 7.94 -14.79
N GLY A 166 -5.88 7.16 -15.53
CA GLY A 166 -6.63 6.03 -14.96
C GLY A 166 -5.71 5.01 -14.27
N TYR A 167 -4.57 4.67 -14.88
CA TYR A 167 -3.58 3.80 -14.24
C TYR A 167 -3.13 4.35 -12.88
N MET A 168 -2.85 5.66 -12.77
CA MET A 168 -2.36 6.27 -11.53
C MET A 168 -3.38 6.26 -10.40
N PHE A 169 -4.67 6.40 -10.71
CA PHE A 169 -5.73 6.41 -9.69
C PHE A 169 -6.35 5.03 -9.42
N PHE A 170 -6.13 4.04 -10.29
CA PHE A 170 -6.68 2.70 -10.15
C PHE A 170 -6.34 2.04 -8.81
N SER A 171 -5.07 2.14 -8.38
CA SER A 171 -4.62 1.47 -7.16
C SER A 171 -5.34 1.97 -5.89
N GLN A 172 -5.73 3.24 -5.87
CA GLN A 172 -6.46 3.82 -4.73
C GLN A 172 -7.90 3.31 -4.67
N LEU A 173 -8.54 3.12 -5.83
CA LEU A 173 -9.91 2.58 -5.92
C LEU A 173 -9.96 1.09 -5.61
N ALA A 174 -8.95 0.34 -6.04
CA ALA A 174 -8.95 -1.12 -5.97
C ALA A 174 -8.53 -1.66 -4.60
N GLU A 175 -8.12 -0.79 -3.67
CA GLU A 175 -7.73 -1.20 -2.31
C GLU A 175 -8.94 -1.80 -1.56
N GLY A 176 -8.76 -3.02 -1.05
CA GLY A 176 -9.80 -3.74 -0.30
C GLY A 176 -10.92 -4.34 -1.15
N MET A 177 -10.91 -4.17 -2.47
CA MET A 177 -11.91 -4.77 -3.37
C MET A 177 -11.67 -6.28 -3.54
N THR A 178 -12.77 -7.01 -3.76
CA THR A 178 -12.74 -8.39 -4.23
C THR A 178 -12.27 -8.48 -5.67
N ILE A 179 -11.86 -9.67 -6.13
CA ILE A 179 -11.46 -9.87 -7.54
C ILE A 179 -12.60 -9.51 -8.51
N ALA A 180 -13.83 -9.83 -8.17
CA ALA A 180 -14.99 -9.52 -9.01
C ALA A 180 -15.22 -8.00 -9.14
N GLU A 181 -15.05 -7.24 -8.08
CA GLU A 181 -15.14 -5.77 -8.09
C GLU A 181 -13.99 -5.16 -8.88
N ILE A 182 -12.75 -5.68 -8.72
CA ILE A 182 -11.57 -5.26 -9.50
C ILE A 182 -11.81 -5.52 -11.00
N ASP A 183 -12.33 -6.69 -11.37
CA ASP A 183 -12.63 -7.02 -12.77
C ASP A 183 -13.71 -6.10 -13.34
N SER A 184 -14.74 -5.78 -12.56
CA SER A 184 -15.78 -4.82 -12.94
C SER A 184 -15.21 -3.40 -13.11
N LEU A 185 -14.31 -2.99 -12.22
CA LEU A 185 -13.63 -1.68 -12.31
C LEU A 185 -12.79 -1.59 -13.59
N LEU A 186 -12.11 -2.68 -13.98
CA LEU A 186 -11.28 -2.78 -15.18
C LEU A 186 -12.09 -2.92 -16.48
N ASP A 187 -13.42 -3.06 -16.41
CA ASP A 187 -14.21 -3.15 -17.65
C ASP A 187 -14.09 -1.87 -18.47
N GLY A 188 -13.77 -2.02 -19.77
CA GLY A 188 -13.46 -0.93 -20.68
C GLY A 188 -12.10 -0.24 -20.45
N ALA A 189 -11.28 -0.67 -19.50
CA ALA A 189 -9.91 -0.16 -19.34
C ALA A 189 -9.00 -0.63 -20.49
N ALA A 190 -7.96 0.17 -20.79
CA ALA A 190 -6.97 -0.20 -21.79
C ALA A 190 -6.27 -1.52 -21.45
N GLN A 191 -5.94 -2.32 -22.47
CA GLN A 191 -5.36 -3.65 -22.28
C GLN A 191 -4.02 -3.58 -21.52
N TRP A 192 -3.15 -2.61 -21.82
CA TRP A 192 -1.88 -2.45 -21.14
C TRP A 192 -2.02 -2.15 -19.64
N ILE A 193 -3.14 -1.49 -19.21
CA ILE A 193 -3.45 -1.29 -17.79
C ILE A 193 -3.82 -2.63 -17.15
N LYS A 194 -4.69 -3.41 -17.80
CA LYS A 194 -5.11 -4.74 -17.33
C LYS A 194 -3.92 -5.69 -17.16
N ASP A 195 -2.95 -5.62 -18.09
CA ASP A 195 -1.77 -6.49 -18.12
C ASP A 195 -0.61 -5.95 -17.26
N SER A 196 -0.78 -4.80 -16.62
CA SER A 196 0.27 -4.17 -15.82
C SER A 196 0.60 -4.98 -14.56
N LYS A 197 1.86 -4.92 -14.14
CA LYS A 197 2.29 -5.54 -12.86
C LYS A 197 1.51 -5.02 -11.66
N MET A 198 1.12 -3.74 -11.68
CA MET A 198 0.33 -3.14 -10.62
C MET A 198 -1.03 -3.86 -10.47
N VAL A 199 -1.77 -4.03 -11.57
CA VAL A 199 -3.06 -4.75 -11.55
C VAL A 199 -2.86 -6.21 -11.14
N GLY A 200 -1.82 -6.87 -11.66
CA GLY A 200 -1.47 -8.24 -11.26
C GLY A 200 -1.24 -8.36 -9.75
N ASN A 201 -0.46 -7.45 -9.16
CA ASN A 201 -0.21 -7.44 -7.72
C ASN A 201 -1.48 -7.16 -6.90
N ILE A 202 -2.32 -6.21 -7.32
CA ILE A 202 -3.58 -5.91 -6.64
C ILE A 202 -4.52 -7.12 -6.64
N LYS A 203 -4.67 -7.79 -7.79
CA LYS A 203 -5.46 -9.03 -7.88
C LYS A 203 -4.88 -10.15 -7.03
N HIS A 204 -3.56 -10.29 -6.98
CA HIS A 204 -2.89 -11.28 -6.13
C HIS A 204 -3.21 -11.03 -4.64
N ILE A 205 -3.10 -9.78 -4.19
CA ILE A 205 -3.46 -9.40 -2.82
C ILE A 205 -4.94 -9.67 -2.53
N ALA A 206 -5.85 -9.28 -3.43
CA ALA A 206 -7.27 -9.55 -3.29
C ALA A 206 -7.56 -11.05 -3.17
N GLN A 207 -6.91 -11.89 -4.01
CA GLN A 207 -7.01 -13.34 -3.94
C GLN A 207 -6.49 -13.89 -2.61
N SER A 208 -5.34 -13.39 -2.12
CA SER A 208 -4.77 -13.79 -0.84
C SER A 208 -5.70 -13.44 0.33
N LEU A 209 -6.36 -12.28 0.27
CA LEU A 209 -7.38 -11.87 1.26
C LEU A 209 -8.63 -12.76 1.21
N GLU A 210 -9.10 -13.15 0.02
CA GLU A 210 -10.27 -14.03 -0.13
C GLU A 210 -10.01 -15.44 0.39
N ILE A 211 -8.86 -16.05 0.07
CA ILE A 211 -8.52 -17.40 0.51
C ILE A 211 -8.17 -17.47 2.00
N THR A 212 -7.74 -16.35 2.59
CA THR A 212 -7.42 -16.23 4.02
C THR A 212 -8.42 -15.34 4.78
N ALA A 213 -9.67 -15.26 4.31
CA ALA A 213 -10.73 -14.52 4.97
C ALA A 213 -11.14 -15.19 6.32
N GLU A 214 -11.79 -14.42 7.17
CA GLU A 214 -12.41 -14.96 8.40
C GLU A 214 -13.35 -16.14 8.09
N GLY A 215 -13.28 -17.18 8.87
CA GLY A 215 -14.00 -18.44 8.67
C GLY A 215 -13.34 -19.42 7.71
N LYS A 216 -12.25 -19.05 7.02
CA LYS A 216 -11.47 -19.96 6.18
C LYS A 216 -10.40 -20.69 7.00
N MET A 217 -9.99 -21.85 6.51
CA MET A 217 -8.84 -22.57 7.05
C MET A 217 -7.56 -21.78 6.78
N PHE A 218 -6.59 -21.81 7.70
CA PHE A 218 -5.30 -21.17 7.49
C PHE A 218 -4.58 -21.73 6.25
N THR A 219 -3.82 -20.88 5.59
CA THR A 219 -2.90 -21.29 4.52
C THR A 219 -1.51 -21.44 5.11
N ASP A 220 -0.94 -22.66 5.00
CA ASP A 220 0.37 -22.97 5.57
C ASP A 220 1.49 -22.32 4.76
N PHE A 221 2.55 -21.94 5.46
CA PHE A 221 3.80 -21.46 4.86
C PHE A 221 5.00 -21.96 5.67
N ALA A 222 6.18 -21.90 5.06
CA ALA A 222 7.44 -22.23 5.69
C ALA A 222 8.41 -21.05 5.65
N VAL A 223 9.06 -20.77 6.76
CA VAL A 223 10.11 -19.75 6.89
C VAL A 223 11.42 -20.41 7.24
N LYS A 224 12.48 -20.11 6.49
CA LYS A 224 13.85 -20.44 6.87
C LYS A 224 14.36 -19.31 7.77
N MET A 225 14.37 -19.56 9.07
CA MET A 225 14.87 -18.63 10.07
C MET A 225 16.36 -18.32 9.91
N SER A 226 16.81 -17.24 10.51
CA SER A 226 18.22 -16.80 10.45
C SER A 226 19.21 -17.82 11.02
N ASN A 227 18.77 -18.69 11.94
CA ASN A 227 19.54 -19.79 12.51
C ASN A 227 19.59 -21.04 11.60
N GLY A 228 19.02 -20.99 10.40
CA GLY A 228 18.95 -22.06 9.42
C GLY A 228 17.83 -23.09 9.62
N LYS A 229 17.07 -23.02 10.73
CA LYS A 229 15.93 -23.91 10.99
C LYS A 229 14.75 -23.48 10.10
N THR A 230 14.07 -24.44 9.49
CA THR A 230 12.79 -24.21 8.82
C THR A 230 11.66 -24.44 9.81
N VAL A 231 10.74 -23.49 9.88
CA VAL A 231 9.55 -23.50 10.74
C VAL A 231 8.32 -23.29 9.84
N ARG A 232 7.25 -24.00 10.13
CA ARG A 232 5.97 -23.87 9.41
C ARG A 232 4.91 -23.27 10.32
N LEU A 233 3.96 -22.57 9.74
CA LEU A 233 2.78 -22.08 10.49
C LEU A 233 1.99 -23.26 11.07
N SER A 234 1.91 -24.38 10.33
CA SER A 234 1.28 -25.62 10.77
C SER A 234 1.97 -26.30 11.96
N ASP A 235 3.15 -25.87 12.38
CA ASP A 235 3.78 -26.34 13.63
C ASP A 235 3.03 -25.81 14.86
N TYR A 236 2.27 -24.72 14.72
CA TYR A 236 1.60 -24.01 15.81
C TYR A 236 0.07 -23.98 15.67
N VAL A 237 -0.43 -23.72 14.45
CA VAL A 237 -1.86 -23.55 14.16
C VAL A 237 -2.52 -24.89 13.90
N GLY A 238 -3.79 -25.05 14.35
CA GLY A 238 -4.55 -26.30 14.19
C GLY A 238 -4.10 -27.41 15.17
N LYS A 239 -3.56 -27.06 16.35
CA LYS A 239 -3.05 -27.99 17.36
C LYS A 239 -3.87 -28.01 18.65
N GLY A 240 -5.08 -27.47 18.61
CA GLY A 240 -5.99 -27.47 19.77
C GLY A 240 -5.96 -26.20 20.61
N ASP A 241 -5.00 -25.28 20.35
CA ASP A 241 -4.94 -23.96 21.00
C ASP A 241 -5.38 -22.86 20.04
N TYR A 242 -5.92 -21.77 20.58
CA TYR A 242 -6.00 -20.51 19.85
C TYR A 242 -4.59 -19.98 19.60
N VAL A 243 -4.36 -19.37 18.43
CA VAL A 243 -3.06 -18.77 18.09
C VAL A 243 -3.27 -17.31 17.67
N VAL A 244 -2.57 -16.40 18.33
CA VAL A 244 -2.42 -15.01 17.88
C VAL A 244 -1.11 -14.89 17.12
N LEU A 245 -1.20 -14.65 15.81
CA LEU A 245 -0.06 -14.38 14.95
C LEU A 245 0.07 -12.88 14.75
N ASP A 246 1.18 -12.30 15.22
CA ASP A 246 1.51 -10.88 15.12
C ASP A 246 2.57 -10.66 14.03
N PHE A 247 2.18 -9.99 12.96
CA PHE A 247 3.10 -9.53 11.91
C PHE A 247 3.72 -8.20 12.34
N PHE A 248 5.01 -8.19 12.61
CA PHE A 248 5.73 -7.05 13.13
C PHE A 248 7.11 -6.85 12.50
N ALA A 249 7.74 -5.69 12.76
CA ALA A 249 9.14 -5.42 12.49
C ALA A 249 9.75 -4.55 13.60
N SER A 250 11.07 -4.65 13.81
CA SER A 250 11.79 -3.88 14.84
C SER A 250 11.71 -2.37 14.64
N TRP A 251 11.65 -1.92 13.41
CA TRP A 251 11.54 -0.51 13.01
C TRP A 251 10.11 0.05 13.05
N CYS A 252 9.10 -0.82 13.27
CA CYS A 252 7.68 -0.45 13.23
C CYS A 252 7.23 0.19 14.56
N GLY A 253 7.19 1.49 14.63
CA GLY A 253 6.74 2.22 15.81
C GLY A 253 5.33 1.84 16.31
N PRO A 254 4.31 1.74 15.44
CA PRO A 254 2.99 1.23 15.82
C PRO A 254 3.02 -0.19 16.40
N CYS A 255 3.86 -1.10 15.85
CA CYS A 255 4.01 -2.46 16.38
C CYS A 255 4.55 -2.43 17.81
N MET A 256 5.55 -1.56 18.06
CA MET A 256 6.10 -1.39 19.41
C MET A 256 5.06 -0.88 20.42
N ARG A 257 4.07 -0.10 19.99
CA ARG A 257 2.97 0.35 20.85
C ARG A 257 1.93 -0.73 21.10
N GLU A 258 1.80 -1.72 20.21
CA GLU A 258 0.88 -2.85 20.38
C GLU A 258 1.46 -3.97 21.29
N MET A 259 2.78 -4.08 21.41
CA MET A 259 3.44 -5.12 22.20
C MET A 259 2.97 -5.22 23.67
N PRO A 260 2.69 -4.12 24.40
CA PRO A 260 2.11 -4.22 25.74
C PRO A 260 0.75 -4.91 25.77
N THR A 261 -0.11 -4.70 24.78
CA THR A 261 -1.40 -5.37 24.61
C THR A 261 -1.19 -6.88 24.43
N ILE A 262 -0.29 -7.26 23.52
CA ILE A 262 0.04 -8.67 23.25
C ILE A 262 0.64 -9.32 24.49
N ARG A 263 1.49 -8.60 25.24
CA ARG A 263 2.07 -9.07 26.50
C ARG A 263 0.99 -9.38 27.55
N ALA A 264 0.03 -8.47 27.71
CA ALA A 264 -1.06 -8.68 28.69
C ALA A 264 -1.89 -9.92 28.34
N ILE A 265 -2.15 -10.17 27.05
CA ILE A 265 -2.82 -11.36 26.57
C ILE A 265 -1.98 -12.62 26.85
N TYR A 266 -0.69 -12.58 26.50
CA TYR A 266 0.23 -13.67 26.73
C TYR A 266 0.32 -14.04 28.21
N ASP A 267 0.60 -13.10 29.10
CA ASP A 267 0.75 -13.32 30.54
C ASP A 267 -0.53 -13.89 31.18
N LYS A 268 -1.71 -13.52 30.64
CA LYS A 268 -3.00 -13.99 31.15
C LYS A 268 -3.33 -15.42 30.71
N TYR A 269 -3.00 -15.81 29.47
CA TYR A 269 -3.55 -17.01 28.82
C TYR A 269 -2.51 -18.01 28.32
N GLU A 270 -1.21 -17.73 28.40
CA GLU A 270 -0.15 -18.66 28.05
C GLU A 270 -0.28 -19.96 28.85
N GLY A 271 -0.17 -21.11 28.15
CA GLY A 271 -0.38 -22.44 28.74
C GLY A 271 -1.83 -22.77 29.12
N LYS A 272 -2.80 -21.91 28.79
CA LYS A 272 -4.23 -22.12 29.06
C LYS A 272 -5.08 -22.26 27.78
N GLY A 273 -4.46 -22.73 26.69
CA GLY A 273 -5.15 -22.91 25.41
C GLY A 273 -4.97 -21.73 24.43
N LEU A 274 -4.03 -20.83 24.70
CA LEU A 274 -3.64 -19.75 23.78
C LEU A 274 -2.14 -19.73 23.58
N LYS A 275 -1.72 -19.46 22.35
CA LYS A 275 -0.33 -19.19 21.96
C LYS A 275 -0.22 -17.86 21.28
N VAL A 276 0.90 -17.19 21.48
CA VAL A 276 1.30 -16.00 20.73
C VAL A 276 2.53 -16.33 19.88
N ILE A 277 2.51 -15.94 18.62
CA ILE A 277 3.61 -16.08 17.66
C ILE A 277 3.89 -14.71 17.06
N GLY A 278 5.12 -14.22 17.23
CA GLY A 278 5.59 -13.05 16.50
C GLY A 278 6.23 -13.48 15.18
N LEU A 279 5.77 -12.93 14.07
CA LEU A 279 6.27 -13.15 12.73
C LEU A 279 6.99 -11.89 12.25
N ALA A 280 8.32 -11.90 12.24
CA ALA A 280 9.10 -10.75 11.81
C ALA A 280 9.18 -10.67 10.29
N VAL A 281 8.66 -9.56 9.74
CA VAL A 281 8.49 -9.32 8.32
C VAL A 281 9.18 -8.03 7.91
N TRP A 282 9.73 -7.98 6.70
CA TRP A 282 10.40 -6.79 6.14
C TRP A 282 11.48 -6.22 7.08
N ASP A 283 12.17 -7.09 7.80
CA ASP A 283 13.10 -6.71 8.85
C ASP A 283 14.46 -7.43 8.69
N ASP A 284 15.54 -6.82 9.16
CA ASP A 284 16.81 -7.52 9.30
C ASP A 284 16.73 -8.47 10.50
N PRO A 285 17.06 -9.76 10.34
CA PRO A 285 17.01 -10.72 11.45
C PRO A 285 17.91 -10.33 12.65
N ALA A 286 18.98 -9.57 12.45
CA ALA A 286 19.81 -9.08 13.56
C ALA A 286 19.09 -7.98 14.35
N ASP A 287 18.37 -7.08 13.65
CA ASP A 287 17.56 -6.04 14.29
C ASP A 287 16.35 -6.64 15.00
N THR A 288 15.69 -7.64 14.38
CA THR A 288 14.63 -8.41 15.04
C THR A 288 15.12 -9.02 16.36
N ARG A 289 16.28 -9.72 16.36
CA ARG A 289 16.83 -10.32 17.59
C ARG A 289 17.12 -9.30 18.66
N ARG A 290 17.74 -8.18 18.29
CA ARG A 290 17.99 -7.07 19.22
C ARG A 290 16.68 -6.54 19.84
N CYS A 291 15.65 -6.32 19.02
CA CYS A 291 14.34 -5.89 19.49
C CYS A 291 13.71 -6.90 20.47
N VAL A 292 13.78 -8.18 20.17
CA VAL A 292 13.26 -9.28 21.03
C VAL A 292 13.97 -9.27 22.41
N GLU A 293 15.29 -9.10 22.44
CA GLU A 293 16.10 -9.03 23.67
C GLU A 293 15.77 -7.76 24.46
N GLU A 294 15.79 -6.59 23.83
CA GLU A 294 15.50 -5.30 24.47
C GLU A 294 14.09 -5.23 25.04
N LYS A 295 13.09 -5.77 24.34
CA LYS A 295 11.70 -5.79 24.78
C LYS A 295 11.37 -7.01 25.64
N GLN A 296 12.30 -7.95 25.80
CA GLN A 296 12.13 -9.18 26.56
C GLN A 296 10.85 -9.93 26.15
N LEU A 297 10.65 -10.12 24.82
CA LEU A 297 9.46 -10.78 24.30
C LEU A 297 9.46 -12.28 24.69
N PRO A 298 8.45 -12.78 25.44
CA PRO A 298 8.49 -14.15 25.98
C PRO A 298 7.92 -15.20 25.04
N TRP A 299 7.22 -14.77 23.98
CA TRP A 299 6.57 -15.67 23.04
C TRP A 299 7.51 -16.11 21.91
N THR A 300 7.08 -17.11 21.16
CA THR A 300 7.82 -17.62 20.00
C THR A 300 7.93 -16.55 18.92
N ILE A 301 9.17 -16.34 18.44
CA ILE A 301 9.45 -15.44 17.32
C ILE A 301 9.91 -16.27 16.12
N ILE A 302 9.27 -16.07 14.97
CA ILE A 302 9.70 -16.54 13.65
C ILE A 302 10.34 -15.35 12.96
N ASP A 303 11.67 -15.34 12.89
CA ASP A 303 12.41 -14.28 12.21
C ASP A 303 12.53 -14.55 10.70
N ASN A 304 12.86 -13.50 9.90
CA ASN A 304 13.17 -13.61 8.48
C ASN A 304 12.00 -14.08 7.58
N ALA A 305 10.75 -13.75 7.94
CA ALA A 305 9.57 -14.13 7.13
C ALA A 305 9.39 -13.26 5.87
N GLN A 306 9.99 -12.09 5.83
CA GLN A 306 10.08 -11.17 4.68
C GLN A 306 8.74 -10.97 3.95
N GLU A 307 8.59 -11.40 2.69
CA GLU A 307 7.43 -11.17 1.84
C GLU A 307 6.25 -12.15 2.09
N VAL A 308 6.46 -13.22 2.88
CA VAL A 308 5.43 -14.26 3.14
C VAL A 308 4.05 -13.68 3.52
N PRO A 309 3.96 -12.62 4.36
CA PRO A 309 2.66 -12.08 4.74
C PRO A 309 1.88 -11.50 3.57
N GLY A 310 2.55 -10.72 2.72
CA GLY A 310 1.95 -10.10 1.54
C GLY A 310 1.45 -11.14 0.56
N ASP A 311 2.32 -12.09 0.24
CA ASP A 311 2.06 -13.11 -0.78
C ASP A 311 0.94 -14.08 -0.40
N ILE A 312 0.87 -14.49 0.87
CA ILE A 312 -0.05 -15.56 1.30
C ILE A 312 -1.30 -15.00 2.00
N TYR A 313 -1.12 -13.99 2.85
CA TYR A 313 -2.20 -13.46 3.68
C TYR A 313 -2.72 -12.10 3.23
N GLY A 314 -2.17 -11.54 2.16
CA GLY A 314 -2.57 -10.23 1.64
C GLY A 314 -2.26 -9.07 2.60
N VAL A 315 -1.33 -9.24 3.54
CA VAL A 315 -0.95 -8.23 4.53
C VAL A 315 -0.03 -7.20 3.88
N GLN A 316 -0.49 -5.96 3.78
CA GLN A 316 0.25 -4.86 3.15
C GLN A 316 0.85 -3.87 4.15
N GLY A 317 0.50 -3.99 5.43
CA GLY A 317 0.98 -3.08 6.47
C GLY A 317 1.00 -3.74 7.85
N ILE A 318 1.88 -3.27 8.71
CA ILE A 318 2.07 -3.74 10.08
C ILE A 318 1.84 -2.60 11.09
N PRO A 319 1.40 -2.92 12.35
CA PRO A 319 1.07 -4.25 12.84
C PRO A 319 -0.17 -4.83 12.19
N HIS A 320 -0.18 -6.14 11.96
CA HIS A 320 -1.37 -6.89 11.56
C HIS A 320 -1.43 -8.17 12.38
N LEU A 321 -2.59 -8.43 13.00
CA LEU A 321 -2.77 -9.59 13.85
C LEU A 321 -3.86 -10.50 13.28
N ILE A 322 -3.62 -11.82 13.36
CA ILE A 322 -4.58 -12.84 12.96
C ILE A 322 -4.79 -13.78 14.14
N ILE A 323 -6.05 -14.03 14.49
CA ILE A 323 -6.43 -15.02 15.49
C ILE A 323 -6.88 -16.28 14.77
N PHE A 324 -6.24 -17.40 15.06
CA PHE A 324 -6.65 -18.72 14.59
C PHE A 324 -7.36 -19.49 15.70
N ALA A 325 -8.46 -20.14 15.35
CA ALA A 325 -9.17 -21.08 16.22
C ALA A 325 -8.37 -22.38 16.42
N PRO A 326 -8.72 -23.22 17.44
CA PRO A 326 -8.00 -24.45 17.73
C PRO A 326 -7.92 -25.47 16.58
N ASP A 327 -8.87 -25.46 15.67
CA ASP A 327 -8.90 -26.29 14.46
C ASP A 327 -8.09 -25.72 13.28
N GLY A 328 -7.60 -24.48 13.40
CA GLY A 328 -6.86 -23.77 12.34
C GLY A 328 -7.71 -22.83 11.50
N THR A 329 -8.99 -22.68 11.79
CA THR A 329 -9.85 -21.68 11.14
C THR A 329 -9.40 -20.26 11.51
N ILE A 330 -9.33 -19.35 10.55
CA ILE A 330 -9.07 -17.92 10.77
C ILE A 330 -10.29 -17.33 11.45
N HIS A 331 -10.14 -16.97 12.72
CA HIS A 331 -11.25 -16.47 13.54
C HIS A 331 -11.48 -14.98 13.34
N LYS A 332 -10.42 -14.18 13.44
CA LYS A 332 -10.43 -12.72 13.25
C LYS A 332 -9.12 -12.19 12.72
N ARG A 333 -9.19 -11.06 12.00
CA ARG A 333 -8.04 -10.35 11.44
C ARG A 333 -8.09 -8.88 11.81
N GLY A 334 -6.92 -8.25 12.00
CA GLY A 334 -6.76 -6.80 12.11
C GLY A 334 -7.17 -6.17 13.44
N LEU A 335 -7.63 -6.95 14.42
CA LEU A 335 -7.96 -6.43 15.77
C LEU A 335 -6.70 -5.94 16.47
N ARG A 336 -6.84 -4.86 17.26
CA ARG A 336 -5.76 -4.23 18.03
C ARG A 336 -6.27 -3.66 19.34
N GLY A 337 -5.34 -3.37 20.28
CA GLY A 337 -5.66 -2.71 21.53
C GLY A 337 -6.78 -3.39 22.32
N ASP A 338 -7.71 -2.60 22.81
CA ASP A 338 -8.82 -3.07 23.65
C ASP A 338 -9.75 -4.06 22.91
N GLU A 339 -9.93 -3.91 21.60
CA GLU A 339 -10.75 -4.83 20.79
C GLU A 339 -10.11 -6.22 20.72
N LEU A 340 -8.80 -6.30 20.58
CA LEU A 340 -8.06 -7.56 20.61
C LEU A 340 -8.20 -8.23 21.99
N ILE A 341 -8.00 -7.48 23.08
CA ILE A 341 -8.16 -7.98 24.46
C ILE A 341 -9.57 -8.53 24.66
N ALA A 342 -10.59 -7.74 24.33
CA ALA A 342 -11.99 -8.11 24.51
C ALA A 342 -12.35 -9.40 23.74
N GLU A 343 -11.86 -9.54 22.50
CA GLU A 343 -12.13 -10.73 21.70
C GLU A 343 -11.42 -11.97 22.25
N ILE A 344 -10.15 -11.85 22.66
CA ILE A 344 -9.41 -12.95 23.28
C ILE A 344 -10.08 -13.36 24.62
N ASP A 345 -10.46 -12.38 25.46
CA ASP A 345 -11.17 -12.66 26.72
C ASP A 345 -12.49 -13.40 26.47
N ARG A 346 -13.24 -13.02 25.43
CA ARG A 346 -14.48 -13.69 25.02
C ARG A 346 -14.25 -15.15 24.58
N LEU A 347 -13.14 -15.40 23.87
CA LEU A 347 -12.80 -16.76 23.41
C LEU A 347 -12.34 -17.67 24.54
N MET A 348 -11.54 -17.14 25.46
CA MET A 348 -10.88 -17.92 26.50
C MET A 348 -11.78 -18.17 27.74
N ASN A 349 -12.88 -17.43 27.88
CA ASN A 349 -13.83 -17.59 28.98
C ASN A 349 -15.11 -18.38 28.60
N LYS A 350 -15.10 -19.05 27.43
CA LYS A 350 -16.14 -20.00 27.02
C LYS A 350 -15.83 -21.36 27.60
#